data_f4138a8998ab28557899397264626f0a
#
_entry.id   f4138a8998ab28557899397264626f0a
#
_cell.length_a   1.000
_cell.length_b   1.000
_cell.length_c   1.000
_cell.angle_alpha   90.00
_cell.angle_beta   90.00
_cell.angle_gamma   90.00
#
_symmetry.space_group_name_H-M   'P 1'
#
loop_
_entity.id
_entity.type
_entity.pdbx_description
1 polymer ?
#
loop_
_entity_poly.entity_id
_entity_poly.type
_entity_poly.pdbx_seq_one_letter_code
_entity_poly.pdbx_strand_id
1 'polypeptide(L)'
;MVSRVKRFENAVIPNPVTVNKDMTLEEVHQIMMDQGYSGFPVVDANRKLEGIITGRDMRGVDDYQNVRVKDVMTPLSRLITAAPTTTIEEARHILYTHRIEKLPLVDEHGVLAGLITETDIQKRAMFADASKDEHGHLRCGAAVGVGPDYLDRAKALISAGADALFIDAATGHTTRVMDVVSNLRKLTDRPIVAGNVVTAEGAADLIKAGVQAIKVGVGPGSICTTRVISGVGMPQFTAIQEVASVARPAGVTVIADGGIRYSGDIVKALAAGADLVMLGGLLAGTEESPGKVVHYQGRHFKQYRGMGSLGAMRRGSGDRYGQNSSGKLVAEGVEARVPYKGMLADVVFQLMGGLRSGMGYLGAHNLEELRNKARFVQITSGGLKESHPHDITITEEPVNYSC
;
A
#
# COMPACT_ATOMS: atom_id res chain seq x y z
N MET A 1 1.61 -11.14 2.05
CA MET A 1 1.34 -9.69 2.10
C MET A 1 -0.04 -9.34 1.57
N VAL A 2 -0.38 -9.63 0.30
CA VAL A 2 -1.73 -9.35 -0.27
C VAL A 2 -2.85 -9.86 0.63
N SER A 3 -2.82 -11.12 1.02
CA SER A 3 -3.83 -11.71 1.91
C SER A 3 -3.95 -11.00 3.27
N ARG A 4 -2.87 -10.39 3.79
CA ARG A 4 -2.94 -9.59 5.01
C ARG A 4 -3.67 -8.27 4.79
N VAL A 5 -3.41 -7.59 3.65
CA VAL A 5 -4.11 -6.35 3.28
C VAL A 5 -5.60 -6.63 3.11
N LYS A 6 -5.95 -7.68 2.40
CA LYS A 6 -7.36 -8.07 2.17
C LYS A 6 -8.13 -8.42 3.44
N ARG A 7 -7.43 -8.85 4.50
CA ARG A 7 -8.06 -9.14 5.81
C ARG A 7 -8.13 -7.94 6.74
N PHE A 8 -7.39 -6.87 6.47
CA PHE A 8 -7.11 -5.82 7.46
C PHE A 8 -8.34 -5.00 7.89
N GLU A 9 -9.33 -4.81 7.03
CA GLU A 9 -10.53 -4.00 7.33
C GLU A 9 -11.83 -4.75 7.00
N ASN A 10 -11.76 -6.05 6.99
CA ASN A 10 -12.98 -6.83 6.81
C ASN A 10 -13.76 -6.84 8.10
N ALA A 11 -14.92 -6.17 8.14
CA ALA A 11 -15.80 -6.26 9.30
C ALA A 11 -16.24 -7.71 9.56
N VAL A 12 -16.27 -8.55 8.51
CA VAL A 12 -16.47 -10.00 8.61
C VAL A 12 -15.19 -10.70 8.17
N ILE A 13 -14.59 -11.46 9.05
CA ILE A 13 -13.45 -12.34 8.73
C ILE A 13 -14.00 -13.68 8.26
N PRO A 14 -14.04 -14.01 6.94
CA PRO A 14 -14.75 -15.18 6.45
C PRO A 14 -14.05 -16.51 6.77
N ASN A 15 -12.76 -16.48 7.02
CA ASN A 15 -11.95 -17.63 7.43
C ASN A 15 -11.04 -17.24 8.58
N PRO A 16 -11.60 -17.09 9.80
CA PRO A 16 -10.80 -16.74 10.94
C PRO A 16 -9.80 -17.85 11.25
N VAL A 17 -8.64 -17.46 11.81
CA VAL A 17 -7.72 -18.42 12.40
C VAL A 17 -8.44 -19.09 13.57
N THR A 18 -8.42 -20.40 13.62
CA THR A 18 -9.07 -21.21 14.65
C THR A 18 -8.07 -22.06 15.40
N VAL A 19 -8.42 -22.46 16.60
CA VAL A 19 -7.64 -23.38 17.42
C VAL A 19 -8.51 -24.58 17.81
N ASN A 20 -7.87 -25.67 18.21
CA ASN A 20 -8.56 -26.86 18.72
C ASN A 20 -8.57 -26.85 20.26
N LYS A 21 -9.63 -27.39 20.87
CA LYS A 21 -9.81 -27.43 22.33
C LYS A 21 -8.72 -28.20 23.07
N ASP A 22 -8.04 -29.13 22.39
CA ASP A 22 -7.00 -29.98 22.99
C ASP A 22 -5.58 -29.40 22.85
N MET A 23 -5.41 -28.27 22.18
CA MET A 23 -4.14 -27.51 22.15
C MET A 23 -3.78 -27.00 23.53
N THR A 24 -2.47 -26.85 23.78
CA THR A 24 -1.96 -26.20 24.99
C THR A 24 -2.05 -24.67 24.88
N LEU A 25 -2.06 -23.99 26.00
CA LEU A 25 -2.03 -22.52 26.01
C LEU A 25 -0.74 -21.96 25.42
N GLU A 26 0.38 -22.70 25.54
CA GLU A 26 1.65 -22.32 24.92
C GLU A 26 1.54 -22.28 23.40
N GLU A 27 0.94 -23.31 22.77
CA GLU A 27 0.70 -23.33 21.32
C GLU A 27 -0.20 -22.18 20.88
N VAL A 28 -1.26 -21.88 21.63
CA VAL A 28 -2.15 -20.75 21.34
C VAL A 28 -1.43 -19.42 21.51
N HIS A 29 -0.61 -19.28 22.55
CA HIS A 29 0.18 -18.08 22.79
C HIS A 29 1.16 -17.82 21.64
N GLN A 30 1.83 -18.87 21.15
CA GLN A 30 2.71 -18.75 19.99
C GLN A 30 1.96 -18.26 18.74
N ILE A 31 0.75 -18.80 18.48
CA ILE A 31 -0.10 -18.33 17.38
C ILE A 31 -0.51 -16.86 17.58
N MET A 32 -0.81 -16.44 18.82
CA MET A 32 -1.10 -15.04 19.14
C MET A 32 0.06 -14.12 18.78
N MET A 33 1.29 -14.51 19.15
CA MET A 33 2.50 -13.72 18.88
C MET A 33 2.81 -13.66 17.38
N ASP A 34 2.70 -14.78 16.67
CA ASP A 34 3.03 -14.88 15.25
C ASP A 34 2.01 -14.16 14.37
N GLN A 35 0.73 -14.19 14.73
CA GLN A 35 -0.37 -13.64 13.94
C GLN A 35 -0.81 -12.23 14.38
N GLY A 36 -0.46 -11.83 15.62
CA GLY A 36 -0.88 -10.55 16.19
C GLY A 36 -2.36 -10.48 16.56
N TYR A 37 -3.01 -11.62 16.83
CA TYR A 37 -4.42 -11.70 17.23
C TYR A 37 -4.58 -11.91 18.73
N SER A 38 -5.66 -11.37 19.30
CA SER A 38 -5.96 -11.45 20.74
C SER A 38 -6.92 -12.57 21.13
N GLY A 39 -7.34 -13.41 20.17
CA GLY A 39 -8.24 -14.54 20.47
C GLY A 39 -8.76 -15.21 19.22
N PHE A 40 -9.19 -16.48 19.40
CA PHE A 40 -9.54 -17.39 18.32
C PHE A 40 -10.83 -18.16 18.63
N PRO A 41 -11.70 -18.38 17.61
CA PRO A 41 -12.73 -19.42 17.71
C PRO A 41 -12.09 -20.79 17.92
N VAL A 42 -12.69 -21.58 18.79
CA VAL A 42 -12.32 -22.98 19.04
C VAL A 42 -13.27 -23.85 18.26
N VAL A 43 -12.74 -24.73 17.40
CA VAL A 43 -13.54 -25.58 16.51
C VAL A 43 -13.10 -27.03 16.57
N ASP A 44 -14.02 -27.93 16.21
CA ASP A 44 -13.71 -29.34 15.98
C ASP A 44 -13.10 -29.59 14.58
N ALA A 45 -12.84 -30.86 14.25
CA ALA A 45 -12.29 -31.28 12.97
C ALA A 45 -13.20 -30.96 11.77
N ASN A 46 -14.51 -30.77 11.99
CA ASN A 46 -15.51 -30.41 10.97
C ASN A 46 -15.80 -28.89 10.94
N ARG A 47 -14.96 -28.07 11.59
CA ARG A 47 -15.13 -26.61 11.76
C ARG A 47 -16.40 -26.22 12.53
N LYS A 48 -17.05 -27.11 13.28
CA LYS A 48 -18.12 -26.72 14.19
C LYS A 48 -17.55 -25.93 15.37
N LEU A 49 -18.22 -24.84 15.71
CA LEU A 49 -17.84 -23.97 16.81
C LEU A 49 -18.06 -24.70 18.15
N GLU A 50 -17.03 -24.80 18.96
CA GLU A 50 -17.07 -25.38 20.33
C GLU A 50 -16.91 -24.28 21.40
N GLY A 51 -16.30 -23.16 21.08
CA GLY A 51 -16.04 -22.08 22.02
C GLY A 51 -15.22 -20.93 21.42
N ILE A 52 -14.74 -20.07 22.30
CA ILE A 52 -13.77 -19.03 21.95
C ILE A 52 -12.71 -18.94 23.05
N ILE A 53 -11.45 -18.72 22.67
CA ILE A 53 -10.37 -18.41 23.60
C ILE A 53 -9.78 -17.05 23.27
N THR A 54 -9.53 -16.24 24.30
CA THR A 54 -8.96 -14.90 24.17
C THR A 54 -7.80 -14.71 25.15
N GLY A 55 -7.00 -13.67 24.97
CA GLY A 55 -5.95 -13.33 25.92
C GLY A 55 -6.46 -13.03 27.34
N ARG A 56 -7.78 -12.74 27.51
CA ARG A 56 -8.39 -12.60 28.85
C ARG A 56 -8.53 -13.95 29.54
N ASP A 57 -8.91 -14.98 28.82
CA ASP A 57 -9.12 -16.32 29.34
C ASP A 57 -7.79 -16.96 29.79
N MET A 58 -6.68 -16.48 29.22
CA MET A 58 -5.33 -16.97 29.55
C MET A 58 -4.68 -16.19 30.70
N ARG A 59 -5.26 -15.06 31.15
CA ARG A 59 -4.68 -14.25 32.23
C ARG A 59 -4.74 -14.98 33.57
N GLY A 60 -3.61 -15.02 34.27
CA GLY A 60 -3.50 -15.65 35.58
C GLY A 60 -3.30 -17.16 35.53
N VAL A 61 -3.07 -17.74 34.36
CA VAL A 61 -2.62 -19.12 34.21
C VAL A 61 -1.08 -19.12 34.19
N ASP A 62 -0.46 -19.82 35.11
CA ASP A 62 1.01 -19.89 35.24
C ASP A 62 1.61 -21.02 34.38
N ASP A 63 0.86 -22.06 34.11
CA ASP A 63 1.31 -23.27 33.41
C ASP A 63 0.70 -23.39 32.02
N TYR A 64 1.28 -22.68 31.06
CA TYR A 64 0.82 -22.72 29.65
C TYR A 64 1.11 -24.04 28.94
N GLN A 65 2.06 -24.83 29.43
CA GLN A 65 2.46 -26.09 28.78
C GLN A 65 1.50 -27.23 29.07
N ASN A 66 0.89 -27.26 30.27
CA ASN A 66 0.02 -28.37 30.67
C ASN A 66 -1.46 -28.03 30.63
N VAL A 67 -1.83 -26.75 30.71
CA VAL A 67 -3.25 -26.32 30.60
C VAL A 67 -3.69 -26.28 29.14
N ARG A 68 -4.85 -26.86 28.89
CA ARG A 68 -5.44 -26.93 27.55
C ARG A 68 -6.52 -25.86 27.31
N VAL A 69 -6.77 -25.57 26.05
CA VAL A 69 -7.79 -24.59 25.63
C VAL A 69 -9.15 -24.88 26.26
N LYS A 70 -9.60 -26.15 26.29
CA LYS A 70 -10.89 -26.56 26.87
C LYS A 70 -11.07 -26.21 28.33
N ASP A 71 -9.96 -26.07 29.07
CA ASP A 71 -9.99 -25.85 30.53
C ASP A 71 -10.26 -24.36 30.87
N VAL A 72 -9.99 -23.45 29.92
CA VAL A 72 -10.08 -22.01 30.13
C VAL A 72 -10.97 -21.27 29.11
N MET A 73 -11.26 -21.86 27.95
CA MET A 73 -12.09 -21.23 26.91
C MET A 73 -13.49 -20.88 27.41
N THR A 74 -14.11 -19.90 26.79
CA THR A 74 -15.57 -19.69 26.90
C THR A 74 -16.27 -20.71 26.01
N PRO A 75 -17.04 -21.69 26.58
CA PRO A 75 -17.68 -22.73 25.79
C PRO A 75 -18.88 -22.20 24.99
N LEU A 76 -19.29 -22.90 23.94
CA LEU A 76 -20.40 -22.54 23.05
C LEU A 76 -21.69 -22.23 23.82
N SER A 77 -21.99 -22.95 24.89
CA SER A 77 -23.19 -22.71 25.73
C SER A 77 -23.28 -21.33 26.39
N ARG A 78 -22.15 -20.62 26.44
CA ARG A 78 -22.04 -19.27 27.00
C ARG A 78 -21.70 -18.22 25.93
N LEU A 79 -21.53 -18.64 24.66
CA LEU A 79 -21.22 -17.73 23.57
C LEU A 79 -22.48 -17.10 22.97
N ILE A 80 -22.32 -15.84 22.58
CA ILE A 80 -23.24 -15.19 21.67
C ILE A 80 -22.70 -15.41 20.26
N THR A 81 -23.55 -15.92 19.38
CA THR A 81 -23.25 -16.14 17.96
C THR A 81 -24.31 -15.47 17.09
N ALA A 82 -24.02 -15.29 15.81
CA ALA A 82 -24.97 -14.75 14.86
C ALA A 82 -24.95 -15.54 13.53
N ALA A 83 -25.95 -15.32 12.68
CA ALA A 83 -26.00 -15.95 11.37
C ALA A 83 -24.98 -15.34 10.41
N PRO A 84 -24.53 -16.07 9.37
CA PRO A 84 -23.60 -15.54 8.37
C PRO A 84 -24.15 -14.33 7.60
N THR A 85 -25.47 -14.16 7.56
CA THR A 85 -26.19 -13.05 6.90
C THR A 85 -26.32 -11.81 7.77
N THR A 86 -25.82 -11.82 9.01
CA THR A 86 -25.89 -10.69 9.94
C THR A 86 -25.19 -9.46 9.37
N THR A 87 -25.90 -8.34 9.33
CA THR A 87 -25.35 -7.06 8.88
C THR A 87 -24.37 -6.48 9.92
N ILE A 88 -23.52 -5.56 9.48
CA ILE A 88 -22.54 -4.90 10.38
C ILE A 88 -23.26 -4.10 11.48
N GLU A 89 -24.36 -3.44 11.16
CA GLU A 89 -25.17 -2.69 12.11
C GLU A 89 -25.77 -3.60 13.19
N GLU A 90 -26.33 -4.72 12.80
CA GLU A 90 -26.83 -5.75 13.73
C GLU A 90 -25.69 -6.32 14.58
N ALA A 91 -24.56 -6.66 13.97
CA ALA A 91 -23.38 -7.16 14.69
C ALA A 91 -22.87 -6.14 15.72
N ARG A 92 -22.82 -4.85 15.35
CA ARG A 92 -22.44 -3.77 16.27
C ARG A 92 -23.40 -3.69 17.44
N HIS A 93 -24.69 -3.80 17.19
CA HIS A 93 -25.71 -3.80 18.25
C HIS A 93 -25.54 -4.99 19.20
N ILE A 94 -25.32 -6.20 18.67
CA ILE A 94 -25.09 -7.41 19.44
C ILE A 94 -23.83 -7.27 20.31
N LEU A 95 -22.71 -6.87 19.72
CA LEU A 95 -21.43 -6.67 20.43
C LEU A 95 -21.59 -5.67 21.58
N TYR A 96 -22.25 -4.55 21.33
CA TYR A 96 -22.49 -3.51 22.35
C TYR A 96 -23.44 -3.98 23.47
N THR A 97 -24.58 -4.59 23.10
CA THR A 97 -25.60 -5.04 24.06
C THR A 97 -25.07 -6.12 25.01
N HIS A 98 -24.29 -7.05 24.46
CA HIS A 98 -23.72 -8.17 25.23
C HIS A 98 -22.34 -7.88 25.79
N ARG A 99 -21.77 -6.67 25.54
CA ARG A 99 -20.42 -6.24 25.97
C ARG A 99 -19.33 -7.25 25.60
N ILE A 100 -19.41 -7.77 24.39
CA ILE A 100 -18.43 -8.70 23.82
C ILE A 100 -17.63 -8.03 22.70
N GLU A 101 -16.40 -8.47 22.49
CA GLU A 101 -15.49 -7.90 21.47
C GLU A 101 -15.45 -8.73 20.20
N LYS A 102 -15.94 -9.96 20.25
CA LYS A 102 -15.88 -10.93 19.14
C LYS A 102 -17.19 -11.66 19.00
N LEU A 103 -17.72 -11.67 17.79
CA LEU A 103 -19.00 -12.31 17.44
C LEU A 103 -18.75 -13.37 16.37
N PRO A 104 -18.68 -14.66 16.73
CA PRO A 104 -18.62 -15.75 15.77
C PRO A 104 -19.90 -15.83 14.94
N LEU A 105 -19.75 -16.01 13.62
CA LEU A 105 -20.84 -16.27 12.70
C LEU A 105 -20.91 -17.76 12.44
N VAL A 106 -22.07 -18.38 12.67
CA VAL A 106 -22.27 -19.80 12.47
C VAL A 106 -23.49 -20.06 11.56
N ASP A 107 -23.39 -21.07 10.73
CA ASP A 107 -24.51 -21.53 9.93
C ASP A 107 -25.52 -22.34 10.74
N GLU A 108 -26.59 -22.81 10.10
CA GLU A 108 -27.65 -23.62 10.70
C GLU A 108 -27.17 -24.97 11.25
N HIS A 109 -25.99 -25.44 10.81
CA HIS A 109 -25.35 -26.68 11.28
C HIS A 109 -24.32 -26.44 12.39
N GLY A 110 -24.13 -25.18 12.82
CA GLY A 110 -23.14 -24.78 13.82
C GLY A 110 -21.71 -24.70 13.28
N VAL A 111 -21.54 -24.71 11.96
CA VAL A 111 -20.22 -24.57 11.33
C VAL A 111 -19.81 -23.10 11.32
N LEU A 112 -18.56 -22.82 11.71
CA LEU A 112 -18.02 -21.46 11.74
C LEU A 112 -17.88 -20.91 10.31
N ALA A 113 -18.68 -19.90 9.98
CA ALA A 113 -18.71 -19.23 8.70
C ALA A 113 -17.89 -17.91 8.71
N GLY A 114 -17.67 -17.33 9.89
CA GLY A 114 -16.91 -16.08 10.01
C GLY A 114 -16.76 -15.59 11.44
N LEU A 115 -16.09 -14.46 11.58
CA LEU A 115 -15.92 -13.75 12.85
C LEU A 115 -16.03 -12.25 12.59
N ILE A 116 -16.80 -11.55 13.44
CA ILE A 116 -16.83 -10.07 13.48
C ILE A 116 -16.19 -9.65 14.80
N THR A 117 -15.34 -8.60 14.75
CA THR A 117 -14.78 -8.00 15.96
C THR A 117 -15.13 -6.53 16.08
N GLU A 118 -15.24 -6.03 17.33
CA GLU A 118 -15.45 -4.61 17.60
C GLU A 118 -14.36 -3.74 16.96
N THR A 119 -13.11 -4.19 17.04
CA THR A 119 -11.95 -3.49 16.46
C THR A 119 -12.11 -3.31 14.95
N ASP A 120 -12.63 -4.31 14.23
CA ASP A 120 -12.80 -4.23 12.78
C ASP A 120 -13.95 -3.28 12.40
N ILE A 121 -15.02 -3.25 13.21
CA ILE A 121 -16.11 -2.27 13.03
C ILE A 121 -15.62 -0.85 13.29
N GLN A 122 -14.85 -0.63 14.36
CA GLN A 122 -14.28 0.68 14.67
C GLN A 122 -13.32 1.16 13.56
N LYS A 123 -12.42 0.29 13.08
CA LYS A 123 -11.52 0.61 11.95
C LYS A 123 -12.28 1.03 10.70
N ARG A 124 -13.37 0.32 10.38
CA ARG A 124 -14.21 0.66 9.22
C ARG A 124 -14.81 2.07 9.33
N ALA A 125 -15.23 2.47 10.52
CA ALA A 125 -15.75 3.82 10.78
C ALA A 125 -14.65 4.89 10.73
N MET A 126 -13.45 4.58 11.26
CA MET A 126 -12.30 5.49 11.27
C MET A 126 -11.75 5.76 9.85
N PHE A 127 -11.85 4.79 8.94
CA PHE A 127 -11.29 4.86 7.58
C PHE A 127 -12.40 4.77 6.52
N ALA A 128 -13.40 5.64 6.64
CA ALA A 128 -14.55 5.68 5.72
C ALA A 128 -14.12 5.92 4.26
N ASP A 129 -13.09 6.75 4.04
CA ASP A 129 -12.57 7.12 2.73
C ASP A 129 -11.53 6.13 2.16
N ALA A 130 -11.25 5.01 2.85
CA ALA A 130 -10.31 4.02 2.36
C ALA A 130 -10.80 3.38 1.05
N SER A 131 -9.87 3.15 0.11
CA SER A 131 -10.17 2.52 -1.18
C SER A 131 -10.52 1.04 -0.99
N LYS A 132 -11.81 0.69 -1.09
CA LYS A 132 -12.35 -0.64 -0.84
C LYS A 132 -12.96 -1.24 -2.11
N ASP A 133 -12.98 -2.57 -2.19
CA ASP A 133 -13.73 -3.31 -3.18
C ASP A 133 -15.22 -3.43 -2.78
N GLU A 134 -16.03 -4.06 -3.60
CA GLU A 134 -17.46 -4.29 -3.37
C GLU A 134 -17.77 -5.12 -2.11
N HIS A 135 -16.79 -5.89 -1.63
CA HIS A 135 -16.88 -6.68 -0.40
C HIS A 135 -16.36 -5.94 0.84
N GLY A 136 -15.90 -4.71 0.68
CA GLY A 136 -15.36 -3.87 1.77
C GLY A 136 -13.90 -4.16 2.13
N HIS A 137 -13.18 -4.98 1.34
CA HIS A 137 -11.75 -5.17 1.55
C HIS A 137 -10.94 -4.01 0.96
N LEU A 138 -9.83 -3.67 1.59
CA LEU A 138 -8.88 -2.71 1.01
C LEU A 138 -8.42 -3.17 -0.38
N ARG A 139 -8.43 -2.27 -1.34
CA ARG A 139 -7.84 -2.53 -2.65
C ARG A 139 -6.32 -2.50 -2.56
N CYS A 140 -5.67 -3.46 -3.20
CA CYS A 140 -4.21 -3.50 -3.26
C CYS A 140 -3.70 -3.87 -4.65
N GLY A 141 -2.69 -3.14 -5.10
CA GLY A 141 -1.88 -3.51 -6.24
C GLY A 141 -0.65 -4.31 -5.81
N ALA A 142 -0.21 -5.24 -6.64
CA ALA A 142 0.94 -6.06 -6.34
C ALA A 142 1.96 -6.08 -7.49
N ALA A 143 3.25 -5.96 -7.15
CA ALA A 143 4.32 -5.89 -8.12
C ALA A 143 4.65 -7.26 -8.73
N VAL A 144 4.80 -7.25 -10.05
CA VAL A 144 5.30 -8.36 -10.87
C VAL A 144 6.54 -7.89 -11.60
N GLY A 145 7.65 -8.62 -11.45
CA GLY A 145 8.86 -8.37 -12.23
C GLY A 145 8.73 -8.85 -13.67
N VAL A 146 9.82 -8.69 -14.43
CA VAL A 146 9.91 -9.20 -15.80
C VAL A 146 10.81 -10.46 -15.90
N GLY A 147 11.14 -11.07 -14.75
CA GLY A 147 11.89 -12.32 -14.65
C GLY A 147 11.14 -13.52 -15.24
N PRO A 148 11.77 -14.68 -15.38
CA PRO A 148 11.14 -15.85 -15.99
C PRO A 148 9.94 -16.40 -15.22
N ASP A 149 9.83 -16.10 -13.93
CA ASP A 149 8.79 -16.54 -12.99
C ASP A 149 7.58 -15.62 -12.93
N TYR A 150 7.51 -14.57 -13.77
CA TYR A 150 6.46 -13.54 -13.69
C TYR A 150 5.04 -14.09 -13.77
N LEU A 151 4.80 -15.15 -14.58
CA LEU A 151 3.48 -15.75 -14.73
C LEU A 151 3.01 -16.46 -13.45
N ASP A 152 3.90 -17.24 -12.83
CA ASP A 152 3.57 -17.98 -11.61
C ASP A 152 3.36 -17.03 -10.43
N ARG A 153 4.19 -15.99 -10.38
CA ARG A 153 4.01 -14.89 -9.41
C ARG A 153 2.66 -14.18 -9.62
N ALA A 154 2.30 -13.85 -10.86
CA ALA A 154 1.03 -13.20 -11.17
C ALA A 154 -0.16 -14.06 -10.75
N LYS A 155 -0.15 -15.36 -11.09
CA LYS A 155 -1.19 -16.31 -10.66
C LYS A 155 -1.34 -16.37 -9.14
N ALA A 156 -0.22 -16.46 -8.41
CA ALA A 156 -0.21 -16.47 -6.96
C ALA A 156 -0.76 -15.17 -6.35
N LEU A 157 -0.44 -14.00 -6.93
CA LEU A 157 -0.95 -12.70 -6.49
C LEU A 157 -2.45 -12.55 -6.75
N ILE A 158 -2.93 -12.99 -7.92
CA ILE A 158 -4.35 -13.02 -8.27
C ILE A 158 -5.13 -13.91 -7.30
N SER A 159 -4.63 -15.12 -7.03
CA SER A 159 -5.23 -16.05 -6.07
C SER A 159 -5.24 -15.50 -4.64
N ALA A 160 -4.24 -14.69 -4.27
CA ALA A 160 -4.19 -14.01 -2.98
C ALA A 160 -5.13 -12.80 -2.88
N GLY A 161 -5.80 -12.39 -3.98
CA GLY A 161 -6.78 -11.31 -4.01
C GLY A 161 -6.22 -9.94 -4.44
N ALA A 162 -5.05 -9.84 -5.09
CA ALA A 162 -4.57 -8.57 -5.61
C ALA A 162 -5.57 -7.96 -6.62
N ASP A 163 -5.90 -6.67 -6.47
CA ASP A 163 -6.90 -6.00 -7.33
C ASP A 163 -6.28 -5.50 -8.64
N ALA A 164 -4.98 -5.24 -8.66
CA ALA A 164 -4.23 -4.81 -9.83
C ALA A 164 -2.82 -5.40 -9.82
N LEU A 165 -2.25 -5.61 -11.01
CA LEU A 165 -0.88 -6.05 -11.20
C LEU A 165 -0.01 -4.88 -11.68
N PHE A 166 1.10 -4.62 -11.00
CA PHE A 166 2.05 -3.56 -11.32
C PHE A 166 3.31 -4.18 -11.92
N ILE A 167 3.54 -3.99 -13.21
CA ILE A 167 4.79 -4.41 -13.85
C ILE A 167 5.86 -3.38 -13.50
N ASP A 168 6.88 -3.84 -12.77
CA ASP A 168 7.92 -3.00 -12.22
C ASP A 168 9.26 -3.25 -12.92
N ALA A 169 9.64 -2.34 -13.82
CA ALA A 169 10.91 -2.33 -14.55
C ALA A 169 11.54 -0.93 -14.49
N ALA A 170 12.87 -0.86 -14.63
CA ALA A 170 13.58 0.43 -14.66
C ALA A 170 13.19 1.27 -15.88
N THR A 171 12.91 0.59 -17.01
CA THR A 171 12.28 1.18 -18.20
C THR A 171 11.14 0.28 -18.68
N GLY A 172 9.97 0.88 -18.91
CA GLY A 172 8.78 0.20 -19.42
C GLY A 172 8.76 0.05 -20.95
N HIS A 173 9.54 0.85 -21.67
CA HIS A 173 9.57 0.83 -23.13
C HIS A 173 10.57 -0.20 -23.67
N THR A 174 10.26 -1.48 -23.43
CA THR A 174 11.02 -2.63 -23.95
C THR A 174 10.09 -3.72 -24.44
N THR A 175 10.53 -4.49 -25.45
CA THR A 175 9.77 -5.67 -25.96
C THR A 175 9.41 -6.63 -24.82
N ARG A 176 10.31 -6.86 -23.90
CA ARG A 176 10.08 -7.76 -22.76
C ARG A 176 8.91 -7.29 -21.88
N VAL A 177 8.81 -5.99 -21.59
CA VAL A 177 7.69 -5.45 -20.82
C VAL A 177 6.39 -5.57 -21.61
N MET A 178 6.40 -5.26 -22.92
CA MET A 178 5.22 -5.41 -23.79
C MET A 178 4.73 -6.86 -23.84
N ASP A 179 5.64 -7.84 -23.93
CA ASP A 179 5.31 -9.26 -23.92
C ASP A 179 4.69 -9.68 -22.59
N VAL A 180 5.26 -9.22 -21.46
CA VAL A 180 4.72 -9.48 -20.11
C VAL A 180 3.32 -8.90 -19.99
N VAL A 181 3.08 -7.65 -20.40
CA VAL A 181 1.74 -7.02 -20.39
C VAL A 181 0.76 -7.86 -21.20
N SER A 182 1.11 -8.19 -22.45
CA SER A 182 0.25 -8.94 -23.37
C SER A 182 -0.11 -10.34 -22.85
N ASN A 183 0.86 -11.00 -22.20
CA ASN A 183 0.62 -12.33 -21.62
C ASN A 183 -0.22 -12.27 -20.35
N LEU A 184 0.00 -11.26 -19.50
CA LEU A 184 -0.83 -11.04 -18.30
C LEU A 184 -2.27 -10.64 -18.69
N ARG A 185 -2.46 -9.89 -19.78
CA ARG A 185 -3.79 -9.54 -20.28
C ARG A 185 -4.61 -10.77 -20.70
N LYS A 186 -3.95 -11.81 -21.22
CA LYS A 186 -4.59 -13.10 -21.53
C LYS A 186 -4.93 -13.90 -20.26
N LEU A 187 -4.23 -13.65 -19.16
CA LEU A 187 -4.40 -14.38 -17.90
C LEU A 187 -5.51 -13.80 -17.02
N THR A 188 -5.78 -12.48 -17.08
CA THR A 188 -6.67 -11.82 -16.13
C THR A 188 -7.30 -10.56 -16.71
N ASP A 189 -8.53 -10.26 -16.26
CA ASP A 189 -9.23 -9.00 -16.54
C ASP A 189 -8.91 -7.89 -15.54
N ARG A 190 -8.12 -8.18 -14.50
CA ARG A 190 -7.69 -7.20 -13.51
C ARG A 190 -6.85 -6.11 -14.16
N PRO A 191 -6.90 -4.86 -13.65
CA PRO A 191 -6.06 -3.78 -14.15
C PRO A 191 -4.57 -4.16 -14.14
N ILE A 192 -3.91 -3.88 -15.27
CA ILE A 192 -2.46 -4.00 -15.43
C ILE A 192 -1.90 -2.59 -15.52
N VAL A 193 -0.99 -2.28 -14.61
CA VAL A 193 -0.23 -1.04 -14.57
C VAL A 193 1.20 -1.35 -15.03
N ALA A 194 1.73 -0.61 -16.00
CA ALA A 194 3.10 -0.82 -16.44
C ALA A 194 3.88 0.50 -16.55
N GLY A 195 5.18 0.40 -16.53
CA GLY A 195 6.12 1.51 -16.62
C GLY A 195 7.52 1.10 -16.11
N ASN A 196 8.43 2.07 -15.97
CA ASN A 196 8.13 3.48 -16.17
C ASN A 196 8.49 3.92 -17.58
N VAL A 197 7.70 4.82 -18.12
CA VAL A 197 7.98 5.48 -19.40
C VAL A 197 7.97 6.99 -19.22
N VAL A 198 8.51 7.72 -20.21
CA VAL A 198 8.61 9.18 -20.15
C VAL A 198 8.24 9.85 -21.48
N THR A 199 7.97 9.09 -22.54
CA THR A 199 7.66 9.59 -23.88
C THR A 199 6.28 9.16 -24.33
N ALA A 200 5.70 9.91 -25.26
CA ALA A 200 4.42 9.60 -25.90
C ALA A 200 4.46 8.25 -26.63
N GLU A 201 5.57 7.94 -27.32
CA GLU A 201 5.75 6.68 -28.06
C GLU A 201 5.75 5.48 -27.09
N GLY A 202 6.52 5.55 -25.97
CA GLY A 202 6.54 4.50 -24.98
C GLY A 202 5.19 4.26 -24.33
N ALA A 203 4.41 5.33 -24.12
CA ALA A 203 3.03 5.24 -23.63
C ALA A 203 2.11 4.59 -24.67
N ALA A 204 2.20 4.97 -25.94
CA ALA A 204 1.39 4.42 -27.02
C ALA A 204 1.62 2.89 -27.18
N ASP A 205 2.88 2.44 -27.09
CA ASP A 205 3.20 1.02 -27.16
C ASP A 205 2.67 0.23 -25.95
N LEU A 206 2.72 0.77 -24.74
CA LEU A 206 2.10 0.17 -23.57
C LEU A 206 0.57 0.09 -23.69
N ILE A 207 -0.08 1.13 -24.21
CA ILE A 207 -1.52 1.15 -24.49
C ILE A 207 -1.88 0.03 -25.46
N LYS A 208 -1.13 -0.09 -26.57
CA LYS A 208 -1.30 -1.15 -27.56
C LYS A 208 -1.11 -2.56 -26.97
N ALA A 209 -0.21 -2.71 -26.00
CA ALA A 209 -0.01 -3.96 -25.28
C ALA A 209 -1.17 -4.31 -24.33
N GLY A 210 -2.05 -3.35 -23.97
CA GLY A 210 -3.28 -3.57 -23.22
C GLY A 210 -3.24 -3.17 -21.74
N VAL A 211 -2.45 -2.16 -21.36
CA VAL A 211 -2.45 -1.62 -20.00
C VAL A 211 -3.69 -0.76 -19.71
N GLN A 212 -4.09 -0.66 -18.44
CA GLN A 212 -5.13 0.23 -17.95
C GLN A 212 -4.55 1.46 -17.24
N ALA A 213 -3.28 1.40 -16.84
CA ALA A 213 -2.58 2.54 -16.27
C ALA A 213 -1.08 2.51 -16.61
N ILE A 214 -0.49 3.69 -16.70
CA ILE A 214 0.92 3.89 -17.04
C ILE A 214 1.61 4.63 -15.90
N LYS A 215 2.73 4.09 -15.42
CA LYS A 215 3.64 4.79 -14.50
C LYS A 215 4.64 5.63 -15.28
N VAL A 216 4.73 6.90 -14.89
CA VAL A 216 5.56 7.91 -15.57
C VAL A 216 6.69 8.34 -14.67
N GLY A 217 7.92 8.25 -15.18
CA GLY A 217 9.09 8.80 -14.51
C GLY A 217 10.32 7.89 -14.58
N VAL A 218 11.41 8.39 -15.17
CA VAL A 218 12.73 7.77 -15.18
C VAL A 218 13.72 8.72 -14.55
N GLY A 219 14.24 8.32 -13.40
CA GLY A 219 15.24 9.07 -12.64
C GLY A 219 14.78 10.22 -11.73
N PRO A 220 13.48 10.52 -11.51
CA PRO A 220 13.09 11.66 -10.66
C PRO A 220 13.13 11.34 -9.15
N GLY A 221 13.26 10.07 -8.75
CA GLY A 221 13.26 9.67 -7.34
C GLY A 221 14.45 10.24 -6.56
N SER A 222 14.24 10.59 -5.29
CA SER A 222 15.25 11.23 -4.44
C SER A 222 16.51 10.38 -4.17
N ILE A 223 16.37 9.05 -4.32
CA ILE A 223 17.46 8.07 -4.12
C ILE A 223 17.87 7.40 -5.45
N CYS A 224 17.38 7.91 -6.58
CA CYS A 224 17.68 7.40 -7.91
C CYS A 224 18.89 8.12 -8.50
N THR A 225 19.84 7.37 -9.06
CA THR A 225 21.00 7.90 -9.77
C THR A 225 21.02 7.54 -11.26
N THR A 226 19.94 6.98 -11.79
CA THR A 226 19.84 6.55 -13.19
C THR A 226 20.28 7.63 -14.17
N ARG A 227 19.81 8.86 -14.00
CA ARG A 227 20.17 9.98 -14.91
C ARG A 227 21.65 10.29 -14.94
N VAL A 228 22.34 10.12 -13.79
CA VAL A 228 23.77 10.40 -13.67
C VAL A 228 24.59 9.21 -14.17
N ILE A 229 24.15 8.00 -13.89
CA ILE A 229 24.90 6.76 -14.21
C ILE A 229 24.70 6.33 -15.66
N SER A 230 23.44 6.35 -16.14
CA SER A 230 23.11 5.91 -17.50
C SER A 230 22.94 7.04 -18.51
N GLY A 231 22.81 8.29 -18.05
CA GLY A 231 22.49 9.46 -18.90
C GLY A 231 21.03 9.48 -19.37
N VAL A 232 20.20 8.51 -18.94
CA VAL A 232 18.80 8.35 -19.40
C VAL A 232 17.83 8.94 -18.37
N GLY A 233 16.82 9.66 -18.87
CA GLY A 233 15.75 10.24 -18.04
C GLY A 233 15.16 11.50 -18.67
N MET A 234 14.08 11.98 -18.08
CA MET A 234 13.37 13.18 -18.52
C MET A 234 12.90 13.97 -17.30
N PRO A 235 12.87 15.31 -17.32
CA PRO A 235 12.22 16.11 -16.29
C PRO A 235 10.77 15.67 -16.09
N GLN A 236 10.37 15.46 -14.84
CA GLN A 236 9.13 14.75 -14.51
C GLN A 236 7.87 15.46 -15.03
N PHE A 237 7.85 16.78 -14.97
CA PHE A 237 6.72 17.57 -15.47
C PHE A 237 6.50 17.34 -16.96
N THR A 238 7.55 17.45 -17.79
CA THR A 238 7.51 17.19 -19.23
C THR A 238 7.09 15.75 -19.51
N ALA A 239 7.66 14.77 -18.78
CA ALA A 239 7.30 13.36 -18.93
C ALA A 239 5.80 13.10 -18.69
N ILE A 240 5.21 13.76 -17.68
CA ILE A 240 3.77 13.66 -17.42
C ILE A 240 2.96 14.22 -18.59
N GLN A 241 3.32 15.39 -19.11
CA GLN A 241 2.62 16.01 -20.24
C GLN A 241 2.70 15.14 -21.51
N GLU A 242 3.88 14.63 -21.84
CA GLU A 242 4.11 13.74 -22.98
C GLU A 242 3.22 12.49 -22.90
N VAL A 243 3.28 11.76 -21.79
CA VAL A 243 2.51 10.54 -21.61
C VAL A 243 1.01 10.83 -21.56
N ALA A 244 0.59 11.87 -20.85
CA ALA A 244 -0.82 12.24 -20.73
C ALA A 244 -1.45 12.63 -22.08
N SER A 245 -0.67 13.17 -23.02
CA SER A 245 -1.14 13.57 -24.34
C SER A 245 -1.72 12.39 -25.14
N VAL A 246 -1.23 11.18 -24.91
CA VAL A 246 -1.69 9.96 -25.61
C VAL A 246 -2.51 9.04 -24.68
N ALA A 247 -2.22 8.98 -23.41
CA ALA A 247 -2.89 8.09 -22.46
C ALA A 247 -4.34 8.55 -22.18
N ARG A 248 -4.56 9.84 -21.95
CA ARG A 248 -5.88 10.38 -21.62
C ARG A 248 -6.90 10.20 -22.75
N PRO A 249 -6.61 10.53 -24.03
CA PRO A 249 -7.54 10.25 -25.13
C PRO A 249 -7.87 8.76 -25.29
N ALA A 250 -6.94 7.87 -24.88
CA ALA A 250 -7.15 6.43 -24.88
C ALA A 250 -7.88 5.89 -23.64
N GLY A 251 -8.26 6.76 -22.68
CA GLY A 251 -8.92 6.36 -21.44
C GLY A 251 -8.00 5.60 -20.46
N VAL A 252 -6.67 5.75 -20.61
CA VAL A 252 -5.67 5.07 -19.78
C VAL A 252 -5.19 6.01 -18.68
N THR A 253 -5.19 5.51 -17.44
CA THR A 253 -4.80 6.25 -16.24
C THR A 253 -3.30 6.57 -16.22
N VAL A 254 -2.95 7.78 -15.84
CA VAL A 254 -1.56 8.26 -15.73
C VAL A 254 -1.16 8.37 -14.25
N ILE A 255 -0.09 7.68 -13.86
CA ILE A 255 0.46 7.70 -12.50
C ILE A 255 1.83 8.40 -12.51
N ALA A 256 1.92 9.61 -11.95
CA ALA A 256 3.19 10.32 -11.82
C ALA A 256 4.04 9.73 -10.69
N ASP A 257 5.13 9.06 -11.05
CA ASP A 257 5.98 8.31 -10.12
C ASP A 257 7.33 9.03 -9.90
N GLY A 258 7.50 9.58 -8.70
CA GLY A 258 8.72 10.27 -8.27
C GLY A 258 8.75 11.78 -8.61
N GLY A 259 9.77 12.45 -8.07
CA GLY A 259 10.00 13.88 -8.27
C GLY A 259 9.15 14.81 -7.40
N ILE A 260 8.27 14.28 -6.57
CA ILE A 260 7.39 15.04 -5.67
C ILE A 260 8.08 15.25 -4.32
N ARG A 261 8.28 16.49 -3.96
CA ARG A 261 8.95 16.92 -2.73
C ARG A 261 8.01 17.66 -1.77
N TYR A 262 7.03 18.36 -2.30
CA TYR A 262 6.05 19.16 -1.58
C TYR A 262 4.63 18.86 -2.10
N SER A 263 3.62 19.24 -1.34
CA SER A 263 2.21 19.14 -1.77
C SER A 263 1.93 19.92 -3.06
N GLY A 264 2.60 21.05 -3.28
CA GLY A 264 2.50 21.82 -4.52
C GLY A 264 2.97 21.04 -5.76
N ASP A 265 3.89 20.10 -5.62
CA ASP A 265 4.32 19.25 -6.74
C ASP A 265 3.22 18.23 -7.10
N ILE A 266 2.40 17.80 -6.14
CA ILE A 266 1.20 16.96 -6.39
C ILE A 266 0.20 17.75 -7.25
N VAL A 267 -0.06 19.01 -6.87
CA VAL A 267 -0.96 19.90 -7.65
C VAL A 267 -0.47 20.03 -9.09
N LYS A 268 0.82 20.31 -9.27
CA LYS A 268 1.45 20.45 -10.61
C LYS A 268 1.37 19.14 -11.42
N ALA A 269 1.64 17.99 -10.81
CA ALA A 269 1.59 16.69 -11.49
C ALA A 269 0.16 16.37 -11.97
N LEU A 270 -0.84 16.58 -11.11
CA LEU A 270 -2.25 16.34 -11.44
C LEU A 270 -2.75 17.33 -12.51
N ALA A 271 -2.36 18.60 -12.40
CA ALA A 271 -2.70 19.62 -13.40
C ALA A 271 -2.00 19.38 -14.74
N ALA A 272 -0.79 18.80 -14.76
CA ALA A 272 -0.06 18.43 -15.97
C ALA A 272 -0.65 17.23 -16.72
N GLY A 273 -1.60 16.49 -16.11
CA GLY A 273 -2.31 15.41 -16.77
C GLY A 273 -2.25 14.06 -16.04
N ALA A 274 -1.55 13.95 -14.91
CA ALA A 274 -1.63 12.75 -14.08
C ALA A 274 -3.01 12.62 -13.41
N ASP A 275 -3.42 11.37 -13.15
CA ASP A 275 -4.63 11.03 -12.39
C ASP A 275 -4.29 10.65 -10.96
N LEU A 276 -3.10 10.07 -10.76
CA LEU A 276 -2.57 9.61 -9.49
C LEU A 276 -1.11 10.02 -9.35
N VAL A 277 -0.63 10.07 -8.11
CA VAL A 277 0.80 10.25 -7.80
C VAL A 277 1.32 9.06 -6.99
N MET A 278 2.56 8.64 -7.26
CA MET A 278 3.27 7.64 -6.47
C MET A 278 4.37 8.33 -5.67
N LEU A 279 4.33 8.17 -4.35
CA LEU A 279 5.20 8.85 -3.41
C LEU A 279 6.18 7.86 -2.77
N GLY A 280 7.46 8.15 -2.83
CA GLY A 280 8.52 7.38 -2.17
C GLY A 280 9.10 8.14 -0.98
N GLY A 281 10.00 9.09 -1.23
CA GLY A 281 10.75 9.83 -0.22
C GLY A 281 9.88 10.58 0.80
N LEU A 282 8.74 11.12 0.39
CA LEU A 282 7.82 11.81 1.30
C LEU A 282 7.26 10.90 2.39
N LEU A 283 7.03 9.61 2.07
CA LEU A 283 6.45 8.63 2.99
C LEU A 283 7.51 7.75 3.65
N ALA A 284 8.75 7.77 3.17
CA ALA A 284 9.83 6.89 3.69
C ALA A 284 10.18 7.15 5.16
N GLY A 285 9.92 8.37 5.68
CA GLY A 285 10.15 8.75 7.07
C GLY A 285 9.00 8.47 8.03
N THR A 286 7.87 7.96 7.56
CA THR A 286 6.70 7.69 8.42
C THR A 286 6.89 6.46 9.31
N GLU A 287 6.14 6.38 10.40
CA GLU A 287 6.21 5.25 11.35
C GLU A 287 5.93 3.92 10.65
N GLU A 288 4.94 3.88 9.77
CA GLU A 288 4.49 2.68 9.07
C GLU A 288 5.45 2.23 7.95
N SER A 289 6.39 3.07 7.54
CA SER A 289 7.42 2.70 6.56
C SER A 289 8.32 1.59 7.11
N PRO A 290 8.73 0.58 6.30
CA PRO A 290 9.49 -0.57 6.78
C PRO A 290 10.94 -0.28 7.16
N GLY A 291 11.47 0.92 6.91
CA GLY A 291 12.83 1.34 7.26
C GLY A 291 13.03 1.33 8.78
N LYS A 292 14.18 0.84 9.25
CA LYS A 292 14.52 0.89 10.67
C LYS A 292 14.73 2.33 11.12
N VAL A 293 14.24 2.65 12.34
CA VAL A 293 14.55 3.91 13.01
C VAL A 293 16.00 3.89 13.45
N VAL A 294 16.74 4.94 13.16
CA VAL A 294 18.13 5.14 13.57
C VAL A 294 18.28 6.51 14.22
N HIS A 295 19.08 6.58 15.29
CA HIS A 295 19.43 7.82 15.96
C HIS A 295 20.73 8.37 15.35
N TYR A 296 20.71 9.63 14.96
CA TYR A 296 21.88 10.30 14.42
C TYR A 296 21.86 11.78 14.79
N GLN A 297 22.96 12.28 15.34
CA GLN A 297 23.09 13.69 15.76
C GLN A 297 21.90 14.19 16.62
N GLY A 298 21.45 13.38 17.56
CA GLY A 298 20.34 13.73 18.47
C GLY A 298 18.94 13.70 17.84
N ARG A 299 18.80 13.26 16.58
CA ARG A 299 17.51 13.18 15.87
C ARG A 299 17.20 11.77 15.42
N HIS A 300 15.92 11.49 15.22
CA HIS A 300 15.43 10.22 14.67
C HIS A 300 15.38 10.30 13.14
N PHE A 301 15.85 9.24 12.50
CA PHE A 301 15.80 9.03 11.06
C PHE A 301 15.27 7.64 10.76
N LYS A 302 14.72 7.44 9.55
CA LYS A 302 14.40 6.12 9.02
C LYS A 302 15.39 5.76 7.89
N GLN A 303 15.80 4.50 7.86
CA GLN A 303 16.58 3.98 6.74
C GLN A 303 15.72 3.98 5.48
N TYR A 304 16.27 4.47 4.38
CA TYR A 304 15.61 4.52 3.09
C TYR A 304 16.55 4.01 2.00
N ARG A 305 16.10 3.04 1.21
CA ARG A 305 16.94 2.36 0.24
C ARG A 305 16.32 2.37 -1.14
N GLY A 306 17.09 2.82 -2.14
CA GLY A 306 16.72 2.76 -3.55
C GLY A 306 16.70 1.32 -4.07
N MET A 307 15.75 1.01 -4.95
CA MET A 307 15.66 -0.30 -5.61
C MET A 307 16.90 -0.61 -6.47
N GLY A 308 17.56 0.42 -7.03
CA GLY A 308 18.82 0.32 -7.76
C GLY A 308 20.08 0.38 -6.90
N SER A 309 19.99 0.38 -5.57
CA SER A 309 21.15 0.30 -4.69
C SER A 309 21.74 -1.11 -4.68
N LEU A 310 23.04 -1.24 -4.40
CA LEU A 310 23.71 -2.54 -4.34
C LEU A 310 23.03 -3.49 -3.35
N GLY A 311 22.64 -2.99 -2.18
CA GLY A 311 21.99 -3.81 -1.16
C GLY A 311 20.59 -4.28 -1.56
N ALA A 312 19.84 -3.50 -2.37
CA ALA A 312 18.56 -3.94 -2.92
C ALA A 312 18.77 -4.95 -4.05
N MET A 313 19.69 -4.68 -4.98
CA MET A 313 19.96 -5.54 -6.13
C MET A 313 20.42 -6.94 -5.70
N ARG A 314 21.27 -7.04 -4.68
CA ARG A 314 21.69 -8.33 -4.09
C ARG A 314 20.54 -9.10 -3.44
N ARG A 315 19.45 -8.45 -3.06
CA ARG A 315 18.24 -9.06 -2.46
C ARG A 315 17.13 -9.34 -3.47
N GLY A 316 17.42 -9.23 -4.79
CA GLY A 316 16.50 -9.65 -5.85
C GLY A 316 15.97 -8.54 -6.74
N SER A 317 16.29 -7.25 -6.50
CA SER A 317 15.83 -6.17 -7.39
C SER A 317 16.71 -5.98 -8.63
N GLY A 318 17.75 -6.81 -8.84
CA GLY A 318 18.64 -6.74 -10.00
C GLY A 318 17.93 -6.98 -11.33
N ASP A 319 16.93 -7.84 -11.36
CA ASP A 319 16.10 -8.14 -12.54
C ASP A 319 15.36 -6.91 -13.07
N ARG A 320 14.94 -5.99 -12.19
CA ARG A 320 14.37 -4.68 -12.54
C ARG A 320 15.27 -3.88 -13.48
N TYR A 321 16.59 -4.00 -13.31
CA TYR A 321 17.65 -3.31 -14.06
C TYR A 321 18.31 -4.21 -15.10
N GLY A 322 17.76 -5.38 -15.36
CA GLY A 322 18.35 -6.36 -16.30
C GLY A 322 19.70 -6.94 -15.85
N GLN A 323 20.00 -6.90 -14.55
CA GLN A 323 21.27 -7.35 -13.98
C GLN A 323 21.07 -8.58 -13.09
N ASN A 324 21.93 -9.61 -13.28
CA ASN A 324 21.92 -10.80 -12.44
C ASN A 324 22.57 -10.52 -11.08
N SER A 325 21.91 -10.92 -10.01
CA SER A 325 22.36 -10.72 -8.63
C SER A 325 23.68 -11.40 -8.26
N SER A 326 24.14 -12.37 -9.06
CA SER A 326 25.37 -13.14 -8.85
C SER A 326 26.64 -12.53 -9.49
N GLY A 327 26.49 -11.43 -10.26
CA GLY A 327 27.59 -10.78 -10.98
C GLY A 327 28.07 -9.47 -10.35
N LYS A 328 28.97 -8.78 -11.04
CA LYS A 328 29.28 -7.37 -10.74
C LYS A 328 28.07 -6.52 -11.09
N LEU A 329 27.59 -5.72 -10.12
CA LEU A 329 26.42 -4.89 -10.26
C LEU A 329 26.81 -3.42 -10.46
N VAL A 330 26.10 -2.74 -11.35
CA VAL A 330 26.16 -1.28 -11.53
C VAL A 330 24.96 -0.66 -10.83
N ALA A 331 25.21 0.07 -9.74
CA ALA A 331 24.13 0.69 -8.97
C ALA A 331 23.56 1.91 -9.69
N GLU A 332 22.25 2.01 -9.71
CA GLU A 332 21.49 3.17 -10.18
C GLU A 332 20.64 3.80 -9.06
N GLY A 333 21.06 3.61 -7.82
CA GLY A 333 20.42 4.14 -6.63
C GLY A 333 21.30 4.06 -5.41
N VAL A 334 20.95 4.81 -4.38
CA VAL A 334 21.70 4.91 -3.14
C VAL A 334 20.92 4.36 -1.95
N GLU A 335 21.64 4.04 -0.87
CA GLU A 335 21.09 3.80 0.46
C GLU A 335 21.27 5.06 1.29
N ALA A 336 20.23 5.51 1.96
CA ALA A 336 20.16 6.76 2.67
C ALA A 336 19.37 6.64 3.96
N ARG A 337 19.24 7.75 4.67
CA ARG A 337 18.30 7.96 5.76
C ARG A 337 17.52 9.23 5.50
N VAL A 338 16.27 9.24 5.93
CA VAL A 338 15.36 10.39 5.86
C VAL A 338 14.92 10.77 7.27
N PRO A 339 14.63 12.05 7.55
CA PRO A 339 14.07 12.44 8.84
C PRO A 339 12.82 11.63 9.17
N TYR A 340 12.68 11.23 10.45
CA TYR A 340 11.46 10.64 10.95
C TYR A 340 10.34 11.68 10.95
N LYS A 341 9.15 11.31 10.47
CA LYS A 341 8.02 12.23 10.23
C LYS A 341 6.76 11.92 11.04
N GLY A 342 6.80 10.93 11.95
CA GLY A 342 5.61 10.51 12.68
C GLY A 342 4.66 9.64 11.85
N MET A 343 3.38 9.69 12.16
CA MET A 343 2.36 8.85 11.56
C MET A 343 2.07 9.21 10.10
N LEU A 344 1.81 8.20 9.28
CA LEU A 344 1.43 8.38 7.88
C LEU A 344 0.20 9.27 7.71
N ALA A 345 -0.79 9.12 8.59
CA ALA A 345 -2.03 9.90 8.55
C ALA A 345 -1.77 11.41 8.60
N ASP A 346 -0.86 11.86 9.48
CA ASP A 346 -0.52 13.27 9.63
C ASP A 346 0.18 13.82 8.37
N VAL A 347 1.10 13.04 7.81
CA VAL A 347 1.80 13.40 6.57
C VAL A 347 0.81 13.52 5.41
N VAL A 348 -0.09 12.53 5.25
CA VAL A 348 -1.11 12.55 4.18
C VAL A 348 -2.09 13.71 4.38
N PHE A 349 -2.48 14.03 5.63
CA PHE A 349 -3.34 15.18 5.92
C PHE A 349 -2.72 16.50 5.41
N GLN A 350 -1.43 16.73 5.67
CA GLN A 350 -0.71 17.91 5.18
C GLN A 350 -0.62 17.94 3.64
N LEU A 351 -0.33 16.81 3.01
CA LEU A 351 -0.26 16.72 1.55
C LEU A 351 -1.63 17.00 0.90
N MET A 352 -2.70 16.44 1.44
CA MET A 352 -4.07 16.69 0.98
C MET A 352 -4.54 18.12 1.25
N GLY A 353 -4.10 18.72 2.36
CA GLY A 353 -4.34 20.13 2.66
C GLY A 353 -3.74 21.04 1.58
N GLY A 354 -2.47 20.79 1.21
CA GLY A 354 -1.81 21.56 0.14
C GLY A 354 -2.46 21.37 -1.24
N LEU A 355 -2.91 20.14 -1.56
CA LEU A 355 -3.68 19.89 -2.79
C LEU A 355 -4.99 20.69 -2.81
N ARG A 356 -5.76 20.64 -1.72
CA ARG A 356 -7.02 21.41 -1.59
C ARG A 356 -6.79 22.91 -1.71
N SER A 357 -5.71 23.43 -1.11
CA SER A 357 -5.33 24.85 -1.25
C SER A 357 -5.04 25.22 -2.69
N GLY A 358 -4.26 24.41 -3.42
CA GLY A 358 -3.97 24.65 -4.83
C GLY A 358 -5.21 24.62 -5.70
N MET A 359 -6.11 23.66 -5.47
CA MET A 359 -7.42 23.59 -6.14
C MET A 359 -8.28 24.82 -5.80
N GLY A 360 -8.29 25.24 -4.55
CA GLY A 360 -9.02 26.42 -4.09
C GLY A 360 -8.56 27.71 -4.76
N TYR A 361 -7.24 27.94 -4.87
CA TYR A 361 -6.70 29.11 -5.56
C TYR A 361 -7.09 29.16 -7.05
N LEU A 362 -7.25 28.02 -7.69
CA LEU A 362 -7.67 27.91 -9.08
C LEU A 362 -9.21 27.87 -9.23
N GLY A 363 -9.96 27.82 -8.15
CA GLY A 363 -11.42 27.64 -8.18
C GLY A 363 -11.83 26.29 -8.81
N ALA A 364 -11.00 25.25 -8.66
CA ALA A 364 -11.22 23.93 -9.22
C ALA A 364 -11.90 23.00 -8.22
N HIS A 365 -13.06 22.43 -8.58
CA HIS A 365 -13.83 21.51 -7.72
C HIS A 365 -13.43 20.04 -7.92
N ASN A 366 -12.77 19.72 -9.02
CA ASN A 366 -12.32 18.37 -9.36
C ASN A 366 -11.03 18.43 -10.20
N LEU A 367 -10.43 17.25 -10.48
CA LEU A 367 -9.17 17.17 -11.22
C LEU A 367 -9.29 17.62 -12.68
N GLU A 368 -10.45 17.48 -13.31
CA GLU A 368 -10.67 17.96 -14.67
C GLU A 368 -10.64 19.49 -14.72
N GLU A 369 -11.35 20.15 -13.81
CA GLU A 369 -11.29 21.61 -13.68
C GLU A 369 -9.88 22.10 -13.32
N LEU A 370 -9.17 21.39 -12.45
CA LEU A 370 -7.78 21.70 -12.12
C LEU A 370 -6.91 21.74 -13.38
N ARG A 371 -7.01 20.73 -14.25
CA ARG A 371 -6.27 20.66 -15.52
C ARG A 371 -6.65 21.78 -16.48
N ASN A 372 -7.93 22.05 -16.59
CA ASN A 372 -8.45 23.05 -17.55
C ASN A 372 -8.12 24.49 -17.13
N LYS A 373 -8.10 24.77 -15.82
CA LYS A 373 -7.85 26.11 -15.27
C LYS A 373 -6.38 26.42 -15.04
N ALA A 374 -5.54 25.40 -14.86
CA ALA A 374 -4.11 25.59 -14.58
C ALA A 374 -3.38 26.23 -15.75
N ARG A 375 -2.49 27.16 -15.42
CA ARG A 375 -1.54 27.76 -16.38
C ARG A 375 -0.14 27.62 -15.81
N PHE A 376 0.79 27.19 -16.63
CA PHE A 376 2.17 26.97 -16.25
C PHE A 376 3.07 28.02 -16.90
N VAL A 377 4.02 28.49 -16.14
CA VAL A 377 5.09 29.37 -16.63
C VAL A 377 6.43 28.73 -16.31
N GLN A 378 7.36 28.83 -17.23
CA GLN A 378 8.74 28.40 -16.97
C GLN A 378 9.44 29.49 -16.16
N ILE A 379 10.11 29.07 -15.08
CA ILE A 379 10.88 29.95 -14.21
C ILE A 379 12.37 29.63 -14.31
N THR A 380 13.22 30.60 -13.95
CA THR A 380 14.66 30.44 -13.80
C THR A 380 15.00 29.99 -12.37
N SER A 381 16.29 29.75 -12.11
CA SER A 381 16.81 29.56 -10.74
C SER A 381 16.52 30.75 -9.80
N GLY A 382 16.48 31.97 -10.34
CA GLY A 382 16.07 33.16 -9.59
C GLY A 382 14.61 33.09 -9.16
N GLY A 383 13.70 32.75 -10.06
CA GLY A 383 12.28 32.54 -9.72
C GLY A 383 12.06 31.35 -8.78
N LEU A 384 12.92 30.32 -8.84
CA LEU A 384 12.86 29.23 -7.87
C LEU A 384 13.25 29.73 -6.47
N LYS A 385 14.30 30.57 -6.34
CA LYS A 385 14.68 31.14 -5.05
C LYS A 385 13.58 32.03 -4.48
N GLU A 386 12.95 32.87 -5.32
CA GLU A 386 11.81 33.71 -4.93
C GLU A 386 10.61 32.89 -4.44
N SER A 387 10.40 31.69 -4.99
CA SER A 387 9.30 30.80 -4.62
C SER A 387 9.48 30.14 -3.24
N HIS A 388 10.64 30.23 -2.63
CA HIS A 388 10.94 29.77 -1.28
C HIS A 388 11.09 30.97 -0.32
N PRO A 389 10.93 30.79 1.00
CA PRO A 389 11.32 31.83 1.96
C PRO A 389 12.77 32.28 1.72
N HIS A 390 12.96 33.55 1.54
CA HIS A 390 14.27 34.15 1.24
C HIS A 390 14.51 35.43 2.05
N ASP A 391 15.77 35.77 2.24
CA ASP A 391 16.23 36.98 2.95
C ASP A 391 15.74 37.05 4.41
N ILE A 392 15.43 35.88 5.03
CA ILE A 392 15.04 35.73 6.42
C ILE A 392 15.78 34.56 7.07
N THR A 393 15.73 34.51 8.40
CA THR A 393 16.11 33.32 9.18
C THR A 393 14.82 32.69 9.70
N ILE A 394 14.56 31.40 9.32
CA ILE A 394 13.41 30.66 9.83
C ILE A 394 13.67 30.33 11.30
N THR A 395 12.78 30.77 12.19
CA THR A 395 12.86 30.50 13.63
C THR A 395 11.98 29.30 14.03
N GLU A 396 10.94 29.01 13.25
CA GLU A 396 10.04 27.88 13.45
C GLU A 396 9.67 27.29 12.07
N GLU A 397 9.99 26.01 11.85
CA GLU A 397 9.64 25.31 10.62
C GLU A 397 8.20 24.76 10.72
N PRO A 398 7.31 25.04 9.76
CA PRO A 398 6.02 24.39 9.71
C PRO A 398 6.17 22.92 9.31
N VAL A 399 5.22 22.09 9.72
CA VAL A 399 5.25 20.62 9.52
C VAL A 399 5.36 20.21 8.04
N ASN A 400 4.86 21.06 7.13
CA ASN A 400 4.78 20.77 5.70
C ASN A 400 5.89 21.44 4.86
N TYR A 401 6.82 22.14 5.51
CA TYR A 401 7.97 22.76 4.85
C TYR A 401 9.22 22.63 5.71
N SER A 402 10.28 22.06 5.15
CA SER A 402 11.63 21.99 5.76
C SER A 402 12.67 22.46 4.75
N CYS A 403 13.65 23.21 5.24
CA CYS A 403 14.80 23.67 4.47
C CYS A 403 15.84 22.57 4.25
#